data_8d8a667e8ce35dc432e0e52af278883b
#
_entry.id   8d8a667e8ce35dc432e0e52af278883b
#
_cell.length_a   1.000
_cell.length_b   1.000
_cell.length_c   1.000
_cell.angle_alpha   90.00
_cell.angle_beta   90.00
_cell.angle_gamma   90.00
#
_symmetry.space_group_name_H-M   'P 1'
#
loop_
_entity.id
_entity.type
_entity.pdbx_description
1 polymer ?
#
loop_
_entity_poly.entity_id
_entity_poly.type
_entity_poly.pdbx_seq_one_letter_code
_entity_poly.pdbx_strand_id
1 'polypeptide(L)'
;MALRRFNKIMKPVAIIGFIGFIVASLYGGYTFINKNILQKNTTEKLIAVVNGEKVTEVEYVRAYEGFKVQLDNFAAQQKQQSQSTGALKPLPDDIVKKYILQNIIDQKLLLSSAKELKVGINGGEVDKKVEEVKAQFSGNEDSFISYLRSQGFNLTTFKQAIKAELTVRAVQDKIQTSLKTDDKELKSFYERYKYSDFEGQTYDQAKEQIKELYSKDYSGMLLNSFLNKKRDSAKIEFKNKEYKTIYDQLIKTVYEKNGYKYTNRILNDRIVMAFANTADGYSDEMVTKLKESIKLDLDRIVAISTKAKAAGIKADPEFTGIDELNDLSKKYYNHLVDTYKPSDAQMQQTYEANKENYNIQHSIAGAVVGDVYKAGKADEEVAKKKAEEILKTLTPQNFAAKAKEFSEDPGSAANGGSLGEEIDLTQLVPEFVAGVKATEKGKISKIIKSQFGYHIIYVQSKNPSDENKAKVSHILIMPKVTDATKKDLETRLQTLMGELNSKKVTWDQVNTQDKYNYSVKEQFKKITEKAAIPGIGYDAEAIKQLFGAKVGQTISFKSEEGYFLMVKTAETPFRAVSYAEAKDR
;
A
#
# COMPACT_ATOMS: atom_id res chain seq x y z
N MET A 1 -18.59 -13.64 -13.00
CA MET A 1 -18.62 -13.08 -11.63
C MET A 1 -18.10 -14.03 -10.55
N ALA A 2 -18.46 -15.31 -10.55
CA ALA A 2 -17.96 -16.27 -9.54
C ALA A 2 -16.43 -16.46 -9.56
N LEU A 3 -15.79 -16.49 -10.72
CA LEU A 3 -14.34 -16.59 -10.89
C LEU A 3 -13.58 -15.32 -10.44
N ARG A 4 -14.13 -14.12 -10.71
CA ARG A 4 -13.57 -12.89 -10.13
C ARG A 4 -13.65 -12.88 -8.60
N ARG A 5 -14.69 -13.49 -8.01
CA ARG A 5 -14.77 -13.69 -6.55
C ARG A 5 -13.78 -14.77 -6.08
N PHE A 6 -13.64 -15.87 -6.84
CA PHE A 6 -12.68 -16.94 -6.52
C PHE A 6 -11.23 -16.43 -6.64
N ASN A 7 -10.88 -15.72 -7.73
CA ASN A 7 -9.57 -15.09 -7.88
C ASN A 7 -9.34 -13.89 -6.93
N LYS A 8 -10.40 -13.20 -6.48
CA LYS A 8 -10.28 -12.20 -5.41
C LYS A 8 -10.00 -12.84 -4.04
N ILE A 9 -10.52 -14.04 -3.79
CA ILE A 9 -10.28 -14.79 -2.54
C ILE A 9 -8.89 -15.46 -2.57
N MET A 10 -8.41 -15.84 -3.76
CA MET A 10 -7.10 -16.46 -3.99
C MET A 10 -6.00 -15.46 -4.42
N LYS A 11 -6.26 -14.14 -4.34
CA LYS A 11 -5.14 -13.19 -4.48
C LYS A 11 -4.11 -13.52 -3.42
N PRO A 12 -2.88 -13.82 -3.80
CA PRO A 12 -1.82 -14.07 -2.83
C PRO A 12 -1.48 -12.75 -2.14
N VAL A 13 -2.20 -12.45 -1.06
CA VAL A 13 -1.92 -11.32 -0.16
C VAL A 13 -0.51 -11.45 0.45
N ALA A 14 0.08 -12.65 0.40
CA ALA A 14 1.45 -12.93 0.82
C ALA A 14 2.51 -12.05 0.13
N ILE A 15 2.28 -11.59 -1.11
CA ILE A 15 3.27 -10.78 -1.85
C ILE A 15 3.27 -9.32 -1.41
N ILE A 16 2.10 -8.76 -1.07
CA ILE A 16 1.97 -7.34 -0.66
C ILE A 16 2.51 -7.13 0.76
N GLY A 17 2.35 -8.12 1.66
CA GLY A 17 2.88 -8.05 3.01
C GLY A 17 4.41 -8.09 3.09
N PHE A 18 5.07 -8.78 2.17
CA PHE A 18 6.51 -9.05 2.23
C PHE A 18 7.37 -7.86 1.80
N ILE A 19 7.01 -7.19 0.72
CA ILE A 19 7.75 -6.00 0.22
C ILE A 19 7.49 -4.79 1.12
N GLY A 20 6.27 -4.67 1.65
CA GLY A 20 5.90 -3.59 2.57
C GLY A 20 6.60 -3.68 3.93
N PHE A 21 7.07 -4.87 4.32
CA PHE A 21 7.52 -5.09 5.70
C PHE A 21 8.86 -4.43 6.02
N ILE A 22 9.87 -4.52 5.14
CA ILE A 22 11.15 -3.81 5.36
C ILE A 22 10.99 -2.33 5.03
N VAL A 23 10.29 -1.99 3.94
CA VAL A 23 10.00 -0.60 3.57
C VAL A 23 9.07 0.04 4.60
N ALA A 24 8.04 -0.64 5.08
CA ALA A 24 7.16 -0.09 6.10
C ALA A 24 7.82 -0.01 7.48
N SER A 25 8.76 -0.89 7.83
CA SER A 25 9.59 -0.72 9.03
C SER A 25 10.58 0.45 8.89
N LEU A 26 10.95 0.80 7.66
CA LEU A 26 11.76 1.99 7.34
C LEU A 26 10.91 3.27 7.18
N TYR A 27 9.64 3.15 6.73
CA TYR A 27 8.75 4.29 6.44
C TYR A 27 7.63 4.50 7.46
N GLY A 28 7.29 3.48 8.26
CA GLY A 28 6.05 3.41 9.05
C GLY A 28 6.19 3.73 10.50
N GLY A 29 6.97 4.69 10.93
CA GLY A 29 6.81 5.01 12.33
C GLY A 29 7.91 5.77 13.02
N TYR A 30 7.67 7.02 13.19
CA TYR A 30 8.20 7.84 14.29
C TYR A 30 7.65 7.32 15.63
N THR A 31 7.98 6.10 16.05
CA THR A 31 7.66 5.66 17.42
C THR A 31 8.62 4.58 17.90
N PHE A 32 9.47 4.98 18.82
CA PHE A 32 10.07 4.21 19.90
C PHE A 32 10.45 2.74 19.67
N ILE A 33 11.62 2.51 19.12
CA ILE A 33 12.39 1.33 19.55
C ILE A 33 12.97 1.69 20.93
N ASN A 34 12.59 0.91 21.95
CA ASN A 34 13.01 1.13 23.33
C ASN A 34 14.53 1.28 23.43
N LYS A 35 15.03 2.48 23.80
CA LYS A 35 16.46 2.84 23.90
C LYS A 35 17.31 1.81 24.65
N ASN A 36 16.70 1.03 25.56
CA ASN A 36 17.39 0.05 26.39
C ASN A 36 17.86 -1.21 25.61
N ILE A 37 17.28 -1.52 24.43
CA ILE A 37 17.68 -2.68 23.63
C ILE A 37 18.84 -2.33 22.68
N LEU A 38 18.92 -1.07 22.21
CA LEU A 38 19.94 -0.63 21.27
C LEU A 38 21.20 -0.08 21.94
N GLN A 39 21.16 0.30 23.24
CA GLN A 39 22.29 0.88 23.97
C GLN A 39 23.22 -0.13 24.66
N LYS A 40 22.83 -1.42 24.73
CA LYS A 40 23.82 -2.43 25.14
C LYS A 40 24.75 -2.69 23.95
N ASN A 41 26.06 -2.45 24.16
CA ASN A 41 27.16 -2.91 23.30
C ASN A 41 27.04 -4.43 23.10
N THR A 42 26.19 -4.87 22.20
CA THR A 42 25.98 -6.28 21.90
C THR A 42 26.80 -6.59 20.66
N THR A 43 27.86 -7.37 20.82
CA THR A 43 28.25 -8.38 19.80
C THR A 43 26.97 -8.88 19.16
N GLU A 44 26.85 -8.82 17.82
CA GLU A 44 25.65 -9.23 17.07
C GLU A 44 25.22 -10.63 17.51
N LYS A 45 24.22 -10.71 18.40
CA LYS A 45 23.73 -11.98 18.93
C LYS A 45 22.96 -12.69 17.81
N LEU A 46 23.50 -13.82 17.39
CA LEU A 46 22.91 -14.63 16.32
C LEU A 46 21.74 -15.44 16.85
N ILE A 47 20.62 -15.38 16.14
CA ILE A 47 19.44 -16.26 16.31
C ILE A 47 19.65 -17.55 15.52
N ALA A 48 20.03 -17.43 14.25
CA ALA A 48 20.21 -18.55 13.33
C ALA A 48 21.15 -18.19 12.17
N VAL A 49 21.58 -19.21 11.44
CA VAL A 49 22.20 -19.08 10.13
C VAL A 49 21.39 -19.91 9.14
N VAL A 50 20.93 -19.30 8.05
CA VAL A 50 20.09 -19.90 7.00
C VAL A 50 20.87 -19.91 5.69
N ASN A 51 21.33 -21.08 5.22
CA ASN A 51 22.17 -21.22 4.02
C ASN A 51 23.38 -20.27 3.98
N GLY A 52 23.99 -20.00 5.13
CA GLY A 52 25.11 -19.06 5.29
C GLY A 52 24.71 -17.62 5.62
N GLU A 53 23.45 -17.24 5.43
CA GLU A 53 22.93 -15.92 5.77
C GLU A 53 22.61 -15.80 7.27
N LYS A 54 23.13 -14.78 7.91
CA LYS A 54 22.94 -14.55 9.35
C LYS A 54 21.55 -13.97 9.64
N VAL A 55 20.90 -14.48 10.67
CA VAL A 55 19.72 -13.87 11.33
C VAL A 55 20.14 -13.36 12.69
N THR A 56 20.08 -12.04 12.91
CA THR A 56 20.48 -11.41 14.16
C THR A 56 19.27 -11.07 15.04
N GLU A 57 19.51 -10.98 16.36
CA GLU A 57 18.47 -10.57 17.31
C GLU A 57 17.99 -9.14 17.04
N VAL A 58 18.89 -8.25 16.63
CA VAL A 58 18.56 -6.86 16.28
C VAL A 58 17.61 -6.81 15.06
N GLU A 59 17.89 -7.62 14.03
CA GLU A 59 17.02 -7.73 12.85
C GLU A 59 15.62 -8.24 13.24
N TYR A 60 15.55 -9.27 14.05
CA TYR A 60 14.30 -9.84 14.52
C TYR A 60 13.47 -8.85 15.36
N VAL A 61 14.10 -8.21 16.35
CA VAL A 61 13.42 -7.24 17.23
C VAL A 61 12.90 -6.05 16.43
N ARG A 62 13.71 -5.54 15.50
CA ARG A 62 13.28 -4.45 14.61
C ARG A 62 12.05 -4.84 13.79
N ALA A 63 12.07 -6.01 13.17
CA ALA A 63 10.95 -6.52 12.38
C ALA A 63 9.69 -6.73 13.25
N TYR A 64 9.86 -7.26 14.45
CA TYR A 64 8.79 -7.50 15.41
C TYR A 64 8.14 -6.18 15.88
N GLU A 65 8.94 -5.21 16.34
CA GLU A 65 8.42 -3.92 16.80
C GLU A 65 7.77 -3.12 15.65
N GLY A 66 8.39 -3.12 14.47
CA GLY A 66 7.82 -2.47 13.29
C GLY A 66 6.45 -3.05 12.90
N PHE A 67 6.29 -4.37 12.99
CA PHE A 67 5.01 -5.02 12.70
C PHE A 67 3.96 -4.71 13.78
N LYS A 68 4.34 -4.65 15.05
CA LYS A 68 3.41 -4.24 16.12
C LYS A 68 2.88 -2.83 15.91
N VAL A 69 3.73 -1.89 15.55
CA VAL A 69 3.30 -0.51 15.21
C VAL A 69 2.30 -0.51 14.05
N GLN A 70 2.51 -1.34 13.02
CA GLN A 70 1.53 -1.46 11.91
C GLN A 70 0.19 -2.03 12.38
N LEU A 71 0.20 -3.04 13.26
CA LEU A 71 -1.01 -3.60 13.85
C LEU A 71 -1.76 -2.56 14.70
N ASP A 72 -1.04 -1.75 15.49
CA ASP A 72 -1.62 -0.69 16.31
C ASP A 72 -2.23 0.42 15.45
N ASN A 73 -1.54 0.84 14.39
CA ASN A 73 -2.06 1.81 13.41
C ASN A 73 -3.30 1.29 12.69
N PHE A 74 -3.28 0.02 12.29
CA PHE A 74 -4.44 -0.64 11.69
C PHE A 74 -5.63 -0.66 12.67
N ALA A 75 -5.41 -1.04 13.92
CA ALA A 75 -6.45 -1.05 14.94
C ALA A 75 -7.04 0.35 15.19
N ALA A 76 -6.18 1.39 15.19
CA ALA A 76 -6.61 2.78 15.32
C ALA A 76 -7.48 3.24 14.13
N GLN A 77 -7.09 2.90 12.90
CA GLN A 77 -7.86 3.22 11.69
C GLN A 77 -9.22 2.51 11.67
N GLN A 78 -9.26 1.22 12.02
CA GLN A 78 -10.51 0.46 12.11
C GLN A 78 -11.46 1.06 13.14
N LYS A 79 -10.94 1.50 14.29
CA LYS A 79 -11.73 2.16 15.32
C LYS A 79 -12.35 3.47 14.84
N GLN A 80 -11.67 4.21 13.98
CA GLN A 80 -12.21 5.46 13.39
C GLN A 80 -13.29 5.20 12.34
N GLN A 81 -13.20 4.09 11.59
CA GLN A 81 -14.13 3.76 10.51
C GLN A 81 -15.35 2.95 10.98
N SER A 82 -15.20 2.17 12.05
CA SER A 82 -16.31 1.39 12.61
C SER A 82 -17.03 2.19 13.70
N GLN A 83 -18.36 2.31 13.60
CA GLN A 83 -19.21 2.76 14.72
C GLN A 83 -19.25 1.72 15.87
N SER A 84 -18.38 0.72 15.83
CA SER A 84 -18.28 -0.32 16.85
C SER A 84 -17.67 0.23 18.13
N THR A 85 -18.39 0.09 19.23
CA THR A 85 -17.95 0.53 20.57
C THR A 85 -16.95 -0.45 21.22
N GLY A 86 -16.63 -1.58 20.59
CA GLY A 86 -15.68 -2.59 21.07
C GLY A 86 -14.23 -2.30 20.67
N ALA A 87 -13.29 -2.52 21.59
CA ALA A 87 -11.87 -2.51 21.26
C ALA A 87 -11.51 -3.76 20.44
N LEU A 88 -10.79 -3.58 19.34
CA LEU A 88 -10.27 -4.69 18.53
C LEU A 88 -9.38 -5.59 19.39
N LYS A 89 -9.67 -6.89 19.46
CA LYS A 89 -8.83 -7.82 20.20
C LYS A 89 -7.53 -8.04 19.43
N PRO A 90 -6.34 -7.71 19.98
CA PRO A 90 -5.08 -7.77 19.25
C PRO A 90 -4.67 -9.20 18.91
N LEU A 91 -3.78 -9.35 17.92
CA LEU A 91 -3.13 -10.64 17.65
C LEU A 91 -2.30 -11.09 18.87
N PRO A 92 -2.38 -12.36 19.28
CA PRO A 92 -1.50 -12.93 20.29
C PRO A 92 -0.03 -12.79 19.91
N ASP A 93 0.80 -12.51 20.91
CA ASP A 93 2.25 -12.28 20.74
C ASP A 93 2.98 -13.47 20.09
N ASP A 94 2.58 -14.69 20.41
CA ASP A 94 3.16 -15.90 19.83
C ASP A 94 2.85 -16.06 18.34
N ILE A 95 1.70 -15.59 17.87
CA ILE A 95 1.33 -15.53 16.44
C ILE A 95 2.25 -14.53 15.73
N VAL A 96 2.43 -13.34 16.31
CA VAL A 96 3.31 -12.30 15.77
C VAL A 96 4.75 -12.81 15.72
N LYS A 97 5.27 -13.40 16.79
CA LYS A 97 6.64 -13.96 16.86
C LYS A 97 6.89 -15.02 15.77
N LYS A 98 5.93 -15.92 15.58
CA LYS A 98 6.00 -16.95 14.54
C LYS A 98 6.01 -16.35 13.14
N TYR A 99 5.14 -15.36 12.89
CA TYR A 99 5.03 -14.68 11.61
C TYR A 99 6.34 -13.96 11.24
N ILE A 100 6.93 -13.25 12.20
CA ILE A 100 8.21 -12.54 11.99
C ILE A 100 9.37 -13.50 11.71
N LEU A 101 9.52 -14.56 12.54
CA LEU A 101 10.61 -15.52 12.35
C LEU A 101 10.51 -16.22 10.99
N GLN A 102 9.32 -16.65 10.60
CA GLN A 102 9.05 -17.27 9.30
C GLN A 102 9.46 -16.34 8.15
N ASN A 103 9.04 -15.06 8.20
CA ASN A 103 9.32 -14.11 7.14
C ASN A 103 10.83 -13.80 7.01
N ILE A 104 11.54 -13.67 8.12
CA ILE A 104 12.99 -13.46 8.10
C ILE A 104 13.70 -14.68 7.48
N ILE A 105 13.30 -15.91 7.85
CA ILE A 105 13.89 -17.13 7.26
C ILE A 105 13.64 -17.16 5.76
N ASP A 106 12.41 -16.88 5.30
CA ASP A 106 12.08 -16.86 3.88
C ASP A 106 12.87 -15.80 3.11
N GLN A 107 13.09 -14.62 3.69
CA GLN A 107 13.99 -13.60 3.11
C GLN A 107 15.42 -14.10 2.97
N LYS A 108 15.98 -14.77 3.99
CA LYS A 108 17.34 -15.34 3.89
C LYS A 108 17.43 -16.44 2.85
N LEU A 109 16.38 -17.23 2.67
CA LEU A 109 16.32 -18.24 1.60
C LEU A 109 16.32 -17.58 0.22
N LEU A 110 15.58 -16.50 0.01
CA LEU A 110 15.58 -15.73 -1.22
C LEU A 110 16.95 -15.06 -1.45
N LEU A 111 17.51 -14.43 -0.43
CA LEU A 111 18.81 -13.76 -0.53
C LEU A 111 19.92 -14.76 -0.90
N SER A 112 19.97 -15.92 -0.24
CA SER A 112 20.93 -16.99 -0.54
C SER A 112 20.78 -17.56 -1.95
N SER A 113 19.62 -17.39 -2.60
CA SER A 113 19.34 -17.87 -3.95
C SER A 113 19.78 -16.90 -5.06
N ALA A 114 20.18 -15.67 -4.72
CA ALA A 114 20.52 -14.63 -5.69
C ALA A 114 21.64 -15.07 -6.65
N LYS A 115 22.68 -15.73 -6.14
CA LYS A 115 23.80 -16.21 -6.95
C LYS A 115 23.36 -17.28 -7.96
N GLU A 116 22.56 -18.25 -7.53
CA GLU A 116 21.99 -19.32 -8.37
C GLU A 116 21.15 -18.74 -9.51
N LEU A 117 20.33 -17.73 -9.19
CA LEU A 117 19.44 -17.05 -10.14
C LEU A 117 20.15 -15.96 -10.96
N LYS A 118 21.46 -15.77 -10.76
CA LYS A 118 22.27 -14.72 -11.43
C LYS A 118 21.68 -13.33 -11.25
N VAL A 119 21.22 -13.04 -10.03
CA VAL A 119 20.71 -11.73 -9.61
C VAL A 119 21.80 -10.99 -8.87
N GLY A 120 22.05 -9.73 -9.24
CA GLY A 120 23.01 -8.85 -8.59
C GLY A 120 22.51 -7.42 -8.59
N ILE A 121 22.73 -6.72 -7.48
CA ILE A 121 22.40 -5.29 -7.31
C ILE A 121 23.70 -4.51 -7.27
N ASN A 122 23.83 -3.50 -8.13
CA ASN A 122 25.02 -2.65 -8.18
C ASN A 122 24.94 -1.50 -7.14
N GLY A 123 26.10 -0.86 -6.88
CA GLY A 123 26.19 0.21 -5.88
C GLY A 123 25.34 1.42 -6.22
N GLY A 124 25.20 1.76 -7.51
CA GLY A 124 24.40 2.92 -7.94
C GLY A 124 22.90 2.77 -7.66
N GLU A 125 22.35 1.55 -7.78
CA GLU A 125 20.96 1.26 -7.42
C GLU A 125 20.72 1.43 -5.92
N VAL A 126 21.70 1.00 -5.10
CA VAL A 126 21.66 1.19 -3.65
C VAL A 126 21.71 2.67 -3.29
N ASP A 127 22.65 3.42 -3.89
CA ASP A 127 22.82 4.84 -3.62
C ASP A 127 21.59 5.64 -4.04
N LYS A 128 21.01 5.33 -5.21
CA LYS A 128 19.76 5.94 -5.66
C LYS A 128 18.63 5.72 -4.63
N LYS A 129 18.49 4.50 -4.12
CA LYS A 129 17.45 4.19 -3.12
C LYS A 129 17.70 4.90 -1.80
N VAL A 130 18.94 5.04 -1.37
CA VAL A 130 19.31 5.83 -0.18
C VAL A 130 18.95 7.30 -0.35
N GLU A 131 19.23 7.90 -1.52
CA GLU A 131 18.85 9.29 -1.81
C GLU A 131 17.33 9.48 -1.87
N GLU A 132 16.56 8.52 -2.40
CA GLU A 132 15.09 8.55 -2.35
C GLU A 132 14.57 8.60 -0.91
N VAL A 133 15.16 7.82 0.01
CA VAL A 133 14.80 7.86 1.43
C VAL A 133 15.22 9.19 2.06
N LYS A 134 16.44 9.65 1.79
CA LYS A 134 16.97 10.91 2.30
C LYS A 134 16.14 12.12 1.86
N ALA A 135 15.60 12.10 0.64
CA ALA A 135 14.76 13.17 0.11
C ALA A 135 13.50 13.44 0.97
N GLN A 136 13.00 12.42 1.71
CA GLN A 136 11.85 12.57 2.62
C GLN A 136 12.17 13.43 3.85
N PHE A 137 13.46 13.63 4.13
CA PHE A 137 13.95 14.53 5.19
C PHE A 137 14.26 15.93 4.66
N SER A 138 13.67 16.33 3.54
CA SER A 138 13.89 17.65 2.89
C SER A 138 15.36 17.97 2.63
N GLY A 139 16.19 16.93 2.40
CA GLY A 139 17.63 17.05 2.19
C GLY A 139 18.45 17.33 3.46
N ASN A 140 17.83 17.32 4.66
CA ASN A 140 18.53 17.53 5.92
C ASN A 140 19.30 16.25 6.33
N GLU A 141 20.63 16.28 6.18
CA GLU A 141 21.53 15.17 6.49
C GLU A 141 21.46 14.76 7.97
N ASP A 142 21.46 15.73 8.89
CA ASP A 142 21.47 15.46 10.33
C ASP A 142 20.16 14.78 10.78
N SER A 143 19.03 15.21 10.23
CA SER A 143 17.73 14.59 10.46
C SER A 143 17.69 13.16 9.94
N PHE A 144 18.23 12.92 8.74
CA PHE A 144 18.33 11.58 8.16
C PHE A 144 19.25 10.67 9.00
N ILE A 145 20.44 11.14 9.39
CA ILE A 145 21.38 10.35 10.23
C ILE A 145 20.79 10.08 11.63
N SER A 146 20.09 11.06 12.20
CA SER A 146 19.40 10.90 13.50
C SER A 146 18.29 9.85 13.39
N TYR A 147 17.53 9.88 12.29
CA TYR A 147 16.54 8.85 12.00
C TYR A 147 17.18 7.47 11.87
N LEU A 148 18.26 7.32 11.08
CA LEU A 148 18.96 6.03 10.95
C LEU A 148 19.40 5.49 12.30
N ARG A 149 19.97 6.35 13.16
CA ARG A 149 20.39 5.96 14.52
C ARG A 149 19.21 5.52 15.39
N SER A 150 18.06 6.21 15.29
CA SER A 150 16.85 5.81 16.02
C SER A 150 16.34 4.43 15.61
N GLN A 151 16.59 4.03 14.35
CA GLN A 151 16.26 2.72 13.80
C GLN A 151 17.39 1.68 13.99
N GLY A 152 18.46 2.02 14.72
CA GLY A 152 19.59 1.14 14.98
C GLY A 152 20.51 0.92 13.77
N PHE A 153 20.52 1.86 12.82
CA PHE A 153 21.42 1.84 11.67
C PHE A 153 22.50 2.91 11.77
N ASN A 154 23.65 2.63 11.17
CA ASN A 154 24.51 3.65 10.59
C ASN A 154 24.37 3.62 9.06
N LEU A 155 24.96 4.57 8.35
CA LEU A 155 24.83 4.65 6.89
C LEU A 155 25.31 3.37 6.17
N THR A 156 26.38 2.74 6.65
CA THR A 156 26.92 1.50 6.07
C THR A 156 25.95 0.33 6.23
N THR A 157 25.47 0.11 7.46
CA THR A 157 24.51 -0.97 7.73
C THR A 157 23.16 -0.72 7.08
N PHE A 158 22.76 0.53 6.91
CA PHE A 158 21.57 0.91 6.16
C PHE A 158 21.71 0.57 4.66
N LYS A 159 22.84 0.95 4.02
CA LYS A 159 23.14 0.56 2.64
C LYS A 159 23.14 -0.96 2.43
N GLN A 160 23.67 -1.71 3.40
CA GLN A 160 23.63 -3.18 3.36
C GLN A 160 22.20 -3.72 3.42
N ALA A 161 21.34 -3.16 4.28
CA ALA A 161 19.93 -3.52 4.37
C ALA A 161 19.16 -3.21 3.07
N ILE A 162 19.38 -2.03 2.49
CA ILE A 162 18.82 -1.65 1.18
C ILE A 162 19.29 -2.61 0.08
N LYS A 163 20.58 -2.95 0.05
CA LYS A 163 21.09 -3.92 -0.93
C LYS A 163 20.43 -5.28 -0.80
N ALA A 164 20.26 -5.78 0.43
CA ALA A 164 19.59 -7.05 0.70
C ALA A 164 18.12 -7.01 0.23
N GLU A 165 17.39 -5.94 0.54
CA GLU A 165 16.01 -5.72 0.10
C GLU A 165 15.89 -5.73 -1.43
N LEU A 166 16.70 -4.91 -2.11
CA LEU A 166 16.70 -4.85 -3.58
C LEU A 166 17.05 -6.22 -4.20
N THR A 167 17.99 -6.96 -3.59
CA THR A 167 18.35 -8.29 -4.03
C THR A 167 17.18 -9.27 -3.89
N VAL A 168 16.50 -9.29 -2.73
CA VAL A 168 15.32 -10.14 -2.50
C VAL A 168 14.22 -9.83 -3.51
N ARG A 169 13.94 -8.54 -3.74
CA ARG A 169 12.96 -8.10 -4.72
C ARG A 169 13.30 -8.57 -6.13
N ALA A 170 14.54 -8.37 -6.57
CA ALA A 170 14.98 -8.81 -7.89
C ALA A 170 14.95 -10.35 -8.04
N VAL A 171 15.22 -11.10 -6.97
CA VAL A 171 15.04 -12.57 -6.93
C VAL A 171 13.57 -12.94 -7.09
N GLN A 172 12.67 -12.28 -6.38
CA GLN A 172 11.22 -12.49 -6.49
C GLN A 172 10.73 -12.20 -7.91
N ASP A 173 11.10 -11.06 -8.47
CA ASP A 173 10.74 -10.68 -9.84
C ASP A 173 11.24 -11.72 -10.86
N LYS A 174 12.48 -12.21 -10.67
CA LYS A 174 13.06 -13.25 -11.51
C LYS A 174 12.29 -14.57 -11.43
N ILE A 175 11.85 -14.98 -10.24
CA ILE A 175 11.03 -16.17 -10.03
C ILE A 175 9.66 -15.99 -10.67
N GLN A 176 9.00 -14.87 -10.40
CA GLN A 176 7.64 -14.59 -10.88
C GLN A 176 7.54 -14.49 -12.41
N THR A 177 8.63 -14.11 -13.06
CA THR A 177 8.73 -14.04 -14.53
C THR A 177 9.32 -15.29 -15.18
N SER A 178 9.60 -16.35 -14.41
CA SER A 178 10.23 -17.57 -14.92
C SER A 178 9.26 -18.57 -15.55
N LEU A 179 7.94 -18.34 -15.46
CA LEU A 179 6.93 -19.24 -16.01
C LEU A 179 7.10 -19.39 -17.52
N LYS A 180 7.29 -20.64 -17.96
CA LYS A 180 7.28 -20.97 -19.38
C LYS A 180 5.82 -21.13 -19.82
N THR A 181 5.36 -20.22 -20.64
CA THR A 181 3.99 -20.24 -21.16
C THR A 181 3.93 -20.92 -22.51
N ASP A 182 2.99 -21.85 -22.70
CA ASP A 182 2.64 -22.43 -24.00
C ASP A 182 1.67 -21.49 -24.75
N ASP A 183 1.89 -21.28 -26.05
CA ASP A 183 1.02 -20.46 -26.89
C ASP A 183 -0.43 -20.99 -26.92
N LYS A 184 -0.63 -22.30 -26.79
CA LYS A 184 -1.94 -22.92 -26.65
C LYS A 184 -2.66 -22.47 -25.38
N GLU A 185 -1.95 -22.42 -24.25
CA GLU A 185 -2.52 -21.95 -22.98
C GLU A 185 -2.85 -20.47 -23.03
N LEU A 186 -1.98 -19.65 -23.65
CA LEU A 186 -2.23 -18.22 -23.86
C LEU A 186 -3.45 -17.97 -24.75
N LYS A 187 -3.61 -18.74 -25.83
CA LYS A 187 -4.82 -18.67 -26.69
C LYS A 187 -6.06 -19.06 -25.94
N SER A 188 -6.01 -20.16 -25.15
CA SER A 188 -7.13 -20.57 -24.31
C SER A 188 -7.48 -19.51 -23.26
N PHE A 189 -6.48 -18.85 -22.68
CA PHE A 189 -6.69 -17.71 -21.78
C PHE A 189 -7.36 -16.55 -22.51
N TYR A 190 -6.90 -16.18 -23.71
CA TYR A 190 -7.55 -15.15 -24.52
C TYR A 190 -9.00 -15.48 -24.84
N GLU A 191 -9.32 -16.70 -25.29
CA GLU A 191 -10.68 -17.11 -25.62
C GLU A 191 -11.62 -16.99 -24.42
N ARG A 192 -11.17 -17.30 -23.21
CA ARG A 192 -11.97 -17.14 -21.98
C ARG A 192 -12.24 -15.68 -21.60
N TYR A 193 -11.35 -14.76 -21.96
CA TYR A 193 -11.43 -13.36 -21.52
C TYR A 193 -11.57 -12.34 -22.64
N LYS A 194 -11.69 -12.78 -23.90
CA LYS A 194 -11.75 -11.89 -25.08
C LYS A 194 -12.90 -10.88 -25.03
N TYR A 195 -14.00 -11.23 -24.40
CA TYR A 195 -15.16 -10.35 -24.27
C TYR A 195 -15.17 -9.52 -22.97
N SER A 196 -14.17 -9.63 -22.12
CA SER A 196 -14.04 -8.86 -20.88
C SER A 196 -12.78 -8.01 -20.84
N ASP A 197 -11.62 -8.66 -20.86
CA ASP A 197 -10.34 -7.99 -20.66
C ASP A 197 -9.67 -7.60 -21.99
N PHE A 198 -10.10 -8.21 -23.12
CA PHE A 198 -9.54 -8.00 -24.46
C PHE A 198 -10.59 -7.58 -25.49
N GLU A 199 -11.70 -6.97 -25.04
CA GLU A 199 -12.81 -6.57 -25.94
C GLU A 199 -12.29 -5.67 -27.09
N GLY A 200 -12.57 -6.07 -28.32
CA GLY A 200 -12.15 -5.35 -29.53
C GLY A 200 -10.69 -5.58 -29.97
N GLN A 201 -9.93 -6.43 -29.28
CA GLN A 201 -8.56 -6.78 -29.65
C GLN A 201 -8.51 -8.21 -30.22
N THR A 202 -7.66 -8.44 -31.21
CA THR A 202 -7.32 -9.80 -31.66
C THR A 202 -6.29 -10.41 -30.68
N TYR A 203 -6.12 -11.74 -30.75
CA TYR A 203 -5.10 -12.43 -29.95
C TYR A 203 -3.71 -11.82 -30.13
N ASP A 204 -3.31 -11.53 -31.37
CA ASP A 204 -1.98 -10.99 -31.66
C ASP A 204 -1.80 -9.58 -31.10
N GLN A 205 -2.84 -8.74 -31.14
CA GLN A 205 -2.82 -7.41 -30.53
C GLN A 205 -2.73 -7.45 -29.01
N ALA A 206 -3.35 -8.43 -28.38
CA ALA A 206 -3.40 -8.57 -26.92
C ALA A 206 -2.27 -9.46 -26.36
N LYS A 207 -1.45 -10.09 -27.19
CA LYS A 207 -0.54 -11.18 -26.81
C LYS A 207 0.40 -10.83 -25.64
N GLU A 208 1.00 -9.65 -25.63
CA GLU A 208 1.90 -9.25 -24.54
C GLU A 208 1.12 -8.97 -23.25
N GLN A 209 -0.05 -8.34 -23.33
CA GLN A 209 -0.93 -8.14 -22.18
C GLN A 209 -1.44 -9.48 -21.61
N ILE A 210 -1.75 -10.45 -22.49
CA ILE A 210 -2.14 -11.81 -22.11
C ILE A 210 -1.02 -12.48 -21.32
N LYS A 211 0.22 -12.42 -21.81
CA LYS A 211 1.39 -12.99 -21.11
C LYS A 211 1.58 -12.37 -19.73
N GLU A 212 1.46 -11.06 -19.62
CA GLU A 212 1.59 -10.36 -18.35
C GLU A 212 0.50 -10.80 -17.36
N LEU A 213 -0.77 -10.79 -17.77
CA LEU A 213 -1.89 -11.20 -16.93
C LEU A 213 -1.81 -12.69 -16.53
N TYR A 214 -1.44 -13.55 -17.49
CA TYR A 214 -1.25 -14.98 -17.24
C TYR A 214 -0.12 -15.22 -16.24
N SER A 215 1.05 -14.58 -16.43
CA SER A 215 2.18 -14.69 -15.51
C SER A 215 1.83 -14.17 -14.11
N LYS A 216 1.09 -13.07 -14.03
CA LYS A 216 0.62 -12.51 -12.77
C LYS A 216 -0.32 -13.46 -12.01
N ASP A 217 -1.15 -14.21 -12.72
CA ASP A 217 -2.05 -15.22 -12.16
C ASP A 217 -1.32 -16.39 -11.48
N TYR A 218 -0.08 -16.67 -11.92
CA TYR A 218 0.75 -17.76 -11.40
C TYR A 218 1.88 -17.29 -10.47
N SER A 219 2.15 -15.98 -10.42
CA SER A 219 3.31 -15.41 -9.72
C SER A 219 3.42 -15.83 -8.24
N GLY A 220 2.28 -15.87 -7.54
CA GLY A 220 2.23 -16.29 -6.15
C GLY A 220 2.56 -17.77 -5.96
N MET A 221 2.04 -18.63 -6.84
CA MET A 221 2.32 -20.07 -6.79
C MET A 221 3.78 -20.37 -7.12
N LEU A 222 4.38 -19.65 -8.09
CA LEU A 222 5.79 -19.78 -8.44
C LEU A 222 6.69 -19.44 -7.25
N LEU A 223 6.44 -18.31 -6.59
CA LEU A 223 7.21 -17.91 -5.42
C LEU A 223 7.05 -18.90 -4.26
N ASN A 224 5.82 -19.36 -3.98
CA ASN A 224 5.56 -20.34 -2.93
C ASN A 224 6.25 -21.68 -3.22
N SER A 225 6.14 -22.19 -4.44
CA SER A 225 6.80 -23.43 -4.85
C SER A 225 8.33 -23.33 -4.76
N PHE A 226 8.89 -22.20 -5.18
CA PHE A 226 10.31 -21.94 -5.04
C PHE A 226 10.73 -21.93 -3.56
N LEU A 227 10.01 -21.19 -2.72
CA LEU A 227 10.29 -21.14 -1.28
C LEU A 227 10.11 -22.52 -0.62
N ASN A 228 9.11 -23.32 -1.00
CA ASN A 228 8.93 -24.67 -0.47
C ASN A 228 10.13 -25.56 -0.81
N LYS A 229 10.59 -25.57 -2.08
CA LYS A 229 11.81 -26.27 -2.50
C LYS A 229 13.03 -25.82 -1.69
N LYS A 230 13.16 -24.49 -1.45
CA LYS A 230 14.28 -23.95 -0.66
C LYS A 230 14.19 -24.31 0.81
N ARG A 231 13.00 -24.29 1.42
CA ARG A 231 12.78 -24.71 2.83
C ARG A 231 13.10 -26.19 3.04
N ASP A 232 12.71 -27.06 2.11
CA ASP A 232 12.97 -28.49 2.18
C ASP A 232 14.48 -28.83 2.11
N SER A 233 15.26 -28.01 1.42
CA SER A 233 16.72 -28.18 1.26
C SER A 233 17.56 -27.26 2.16
N ALA A 234 16.92 -26.41 2.97
CA ALA A 234 17.60 -25.39 3.77
C ALA A 234 18.47 -25.98 4.88
N LYS A 235 19.68 -25.45 4.99
CA LYS A 235 20.54 -25.66 6.17
C LYS A 235 20.28 -24.52 7.16
N ILE A 236 19.46 -24.79 8.20
CA ILE A 236 19.12 -23.81 9.23
C ILE A 236 19.79 -24.22 10.54
N GLU A 237 20.75 -23.45 10.99
CA GLU A 237 21.47 -23.66 12.24
C GLU A 237 21.03 -22.62 13.27
N PHE A 238 20.19 -23.03 14.22
CA PHE A 238 19.77 -22.15 15.31
C PHE A 238 20.85 -22.04 16.37
N LYS A 239 21.17 -20.80 16.74
CA LYS A 239 22.11 -20.44 17.82
C LYS A 239 21.38 -20.12 19.13
N ASN A 240 20.05 -19.99 19.08
CA ASN A 240 19.20 -19.70 20.23
C ASN A 240 18.03 -20.71 20.26
N LYS A 241 17.89 -21.39 21.42
CA LYS A 241 16.91 -22.47 21.64
C LYS A 241 15.45 -21.97 21.59
N GLU A 242 15.18 -20.74 22.02
CA GLU A 242 13.84 -20.15 22.01
C GLU A 242 13.31 -20.06 20.57
N TYR A 243 14.09 -19.47 19.68
CA TYR A 243 13.71 -19.33 18.27
C TYR A 243 13.62 -20.68 17.54
N LYS A 244 14.47 -21.63 17.92
CA LYS A 244 14.32 -23.02 17.43
C LYS A 244 12.97 -23.59 17.82
N THR A 245 12.53 -23.40 19.05
CA THR A 245 11.22 -23.86 19.54
C THR A 245 10.06 -23.23 18.75
N ILE A 246 10.15 -21.92 18.44
CA ILE A 246 9.16 -21.21 17.62
C ILE A 246 9.12 -21.82 16.21
N TYR A 247 10.28 -22.06 15.60
CA TYR A 247 10.38 -22.67 14.27
C TYR A 247 9.83 -24.10 14.24
N ASP A 248 10.18 -24.92 15.24
CA ASP A 248 9.69 -26.31 15.37
C ASP A 248 8.14 -26.36 15.49
N GLN A 249 7.53 -25.33 16.04
CA GLN A 249 6.05 -25.20 16.06
C GLN A 249 5.49 -24.84 14.68
N LEU A 250 6.19 -23.99 13.90
CA LEU A 250 5.73 -23.58 12.57
C LEU A 250 5.66 -24.74 11.57
N ILE A 251 6.59 -25.69 11.66
CA ILE A 251 6.66 -26.82 10.72
C ILE A 251 5.73 -27.99 11.09
N LYS A 252 5.05 -27.97 12.26
CA LYS A 252 4.09 -28.99 12.65
C LYS A 252 2.90 -29.03 11.70
N THR A 253 2.50 -30.22 11.31
CA THR A 253 1.33 -30.48 10.46
C THR A 253 0.04 -30.11 11.18
N VAL A 254 -0.81 -29.33 10.52
CA VAL A 254 -2.18 -29.01 10.95
C VAL A 254 -3.16 -30.01 10.36
N TYR A 255 -2.99 -30.32 9.07
CA TYR A 255 -3.80 -31.31 8.37
C TYR A 255 -3.02 -31.94 7.23
N GLU A 256 -3.25 -33.23 6.96
CA GLU A 256 -2.61 -33.98 5.90
C GLU A 256 -3.62 -34.84 5.13
N LYS A 257 -3.46 -34.94 3.81
CA LYS A 257 -4.25 -35.77 2.92
C LYS A 257 -3.39 -36.28 1.76
N ASN A 258 -3.32 -37.59 1.56
CA ASN A 258 -2.57 -38.24 0.47
C ASN A 258 -1.10 -37.77 0.36
N GLY A 259 -0.42 -37.56 1.50
CA GLY A 259 0.95 -37.09 1.54
C GLY A 259 1.14 -35.57 1.40
N TYR A 260 0.08 -34.84 1.08
CA TYR A 260 0.08 -33.37 1.04
C TYR A 260 -0.32 -32.82 2.39
N LYS A 261 0.39 -31.80 2.89
CA LYS A 261 0.17 -31.28 4.23
C LYS A 261 0.15 -29.76 4.31
N TYR A 262 -0.73 -29.26 5.12
CA TYR A 262 -0.69 -27.90 5.63
C TYR A 262 -0.04 -27.88 7.01
N THR A 263 0.89 -26.95 7.21
CA THR A 263 1.59 -26.76 8.48
C THR A 263 1.05 -25.56 9.26
N ASN A 264 1.48 -25.42 10.52
CA ASN A 264 1.18 -24.23 11.31
C ASN A 264 1.68 -22.93 10.67
N ARG A 265 2.69 -22.98 9.82
CA ARG A 265 3.14 -21.83 9.04
C ARG A 265 1.98 -21.26 8.20
N ILE A 266 1.31 -22.11 7.43
CA ILE A 266 0.17 -21.70 6.60
C ILE A 266 -1.02 -21.24 7.44
N LEU A 267 -1.28 -21.92 8.56
CA LEU A 267 -2.32 -21.49 9.50
C LEU A 267 -2.00 -20.10 10.08
N ASN A 268 -0.76 -19.87 10.48
CA ASN A 268 -0.32 -18.59 11.04
C ASN A 268 -0.46 -17.43 10.02
N ASP A 269 -0.08 -17.67 8.76
CA ASP A 269 -0.30 -16.72 7.66
C ASP A 269 -1.79 -16.39 7.50
N ARG A 270 -2.66 -17.42 7.49
CA ARG A 270 -4.11 -17.23 7.39
C ARG A 270 -4.70 -16.46 8.56
N ILE A 271 -4.19 -16.67 9.78
CA ILE A 271 -4.61 -15.93 10.98
C ILE A 271 -4.27 -14.44 10.84
N VAL A 272 -3.03 -14.12 10.46
CA VAL A 272 -2.59 -12.73 10.28
C VAL A 272 -3.41 -12.04 9.18
N MET A 273 -3.67 -12.74 8.08
CA MET A 273 -4.48 -12.22 6.98
C MET A 273 -5.96 -12.04 7.35
N ALA A 274 -6.53 -12.99 8.08
CA ALA A 274 -7.92 -12.88 8.54
C ALA A 274 -8.06 -11.71 9.52
N PHE A 275 -7.11 -11.53 10.43
CA PHE A 275 -7.07 -10.37 11.32
C PHE A 275 -7.07 -9.05 10.56
N ALA A 276 -6.28 -8.92 9.49
CA ALA A 276 -6.21 -7.72 8.66
C ALA A 276 -7.51 -7.44 7.86
N ASN A 277 -8.43 -8.40 7.77
CA ASN A 277 -9.67 -8.29 7.00
C ASN A 277 -10.95 -8.35 7.86
N THR A 278 -10.82 -8.34 9.19
CA THR A 278 -11.98 -8.38 10.11
C THR A 278 -12.03 -7.12 10.99
N ALA A 279 -13.24 -6.65 11.25
CA ALA A 279 -13.49 -5.56 12.20
C ALA A 279 -13.50 -6.03 13.68
N ASP A 280 -13.58 -7.35 13.91
CA ASP A 280 -13.73 -7.90 15.27
C ASP A 280 -12.40 -8.26 15.95
N GLY A 281 -11.30 -8.26 15.17
CA GLY A 281 -9.97 -8.64 15.66
C GLY A 281 -9.79 -10.15 15.83
N TYR A 282 -8.83 -10.57 16.68
CA TYR A 282 -8.49 -11.97 16.92
C TYR A 282 -9.55 -12.69 17.77
N SER A 283 -9.89 -13.95 17.41
CA SER A 283 -10.68 -14.83 18.24
C SER A 283 -10.30 -16.32 18.04
N ASP A 284 -10.50 -17.14 19.07
CA ASP A 284 -10.28 -18.60 18.98
C ASP A 284 -11.27 -19.26 18.02
N GLU A 285 -12.48 -18.69 17.88
CA GLU A 285 -13.48 -19.10 16.88
C GLU A 285 -12.96 -18.88 15.46
N MET A 286 -12.32 -17.73 15.18
CA MET A 286 -11.68 -17.47 13.91
C MET A 286 -10.61 -18.52 13.59
N VAL A 287 -9.76 -18.88 14.56
CA VAL A 287 -8.73 -19.92 14.39
C VAL A 287 -9.35 -21.29 14.12
N THR A 288 -10.43 -21.62 14.80
CA THR A 288 -11.17 -22.88 14.58
C THR A 288 -11.73 -22.94 13.16
N LYS A 289 -12.42 -21.88 12.71
CA LYS A 289 -12.94 -21.77 11.34
C LYS A 289 -11.83 -21.85 10.28
N LEU A 290 -10.67 -21.26 10.56
CA LEU A 290 -9.52 -21.34 9.65
C LEU A 290 -8.94 -22.75 9.55
N LYS A 291 -8.88 -23.51 10.65
CA LYS A 291 -8.46 -24.93 10.62
C LYS A 291 -9.44 -25.81 9.84
N GLU A 292 -10.74 -25.59 10.00
CA GLU A 292 -11.77 -26.27 9.20
C GLU A 292 -11.65 -25.92 7.72
N SER A 293 -11.46 -24.64 7.39
CA SER A 293 -11.23 -24.18 6.03
C SER A 293 -9.99 -24.83 5.41
N ILE A 294 -8.88 -24.92 6.14
CA ILE A 294 -7.64 -25.59 5.71
C ILE A 294 -7.92 -27.05 5.34
N LYS A 295 -8.68 -27.77 6.17
CA LYS A 295 -9.07 -29.16 5.92
C LYS A 295 -9.91 -29.29 4.66
N LEU A 296 -10.98 -28.49 4.55
CA LEU A 296 -11.88 -28.50 3.39
C LEU A 296 -11.14 -28.12 2.10
N ASP A 297 -10.25 -27.14 2.16
CA ASP A 297 -9.44 -26.74 1.02
C ASP A 297 -8.55 -27.87 0.52
N LEU A 298 -7.83 -28.55 1.42
CA LEU A 298 -6.95 -29.65 1.03
C LEU A 298 -7.75 -30.84 0.48
N ASP A 299 -8.86 -31.20 1.13
CA ASP A 299 -9.75 -32.28 0.64
C ASP A 299 -10.25 -32.00 -0.77
N ARG A 300 -10.67 -30.75 -1.03
CA ARG A 300 -11.17 -30.28 -2.33
C ARG A 300 -10.09 -30.32 -3.41
N ILE A 301 -8.93 -29.71 -3.15
CA ILE A 301 -7.87 -29.63 -4.19
C ILE A 301 -7.29 -31.01 -4.49
N VAL A 302 -7.17 -31.91 -3.51
CA VAL A 302 -6.75 -33.31 -3.72
C VAL A 302 -7.79 -34.04 -4.59
N ALA A 303 -9.08 -33.91 -4.31
CA ALA A 303 -10.13 -34.54 -5.09
C ALA A 303 -10.16 -34.04 -6.55
N ILE A 304 -10.03 -32.73 -6.76
CA ILE A 304 -9.99 -32.12 -8.10
C ILE A 304 -8.72 -32.55 -8.84
N SER A 305 -7.56 -32.51 -8.19
CA SER A 305 -6.28 -32.92 -8.80
C SER A 305 -6.27 -34.39 -9.19
N THR A 306 -6.96 -35.27 -8.43
CA THR A 306 -7.14 -36.67 -8.80
C THR A 306 -7.90 -36.79 -10.13
N LYS A 307 -8.99 -36.01 -10.29
CA LYS A 307 -9.74 -35.96 -11.56
C LYS A 307 -8.93 -35.37 -12.70
N ALA A 308 -8.11 -34.34 -12.41
CA ALA A 308 -7.19 -33.76 -13.39
C ALA A 308 -6.20 -34.80 -13.92
N LYS A 309 -5.55 -35.55 -13.02
CA LYS A 309 -4.61 -36.61 -13.38
C LYS A 309 -5.29 -37.73 -14.19
N ALA A 310 -6.51 -38.11 -13.82
CA ALA A 310 -7.32 -39.10 -14.56
C ALA A 310 -7.69 -38.59 -15.98
N ALA A 311 -7.84 -37.29 -16.18
CA ALA A 311 -8.05 -36.66 -17.48
C ALA A 311 -6.75 -36.43 -18.27
N GLY A 312 -5.60 -36.93 -17.81
CA GLY A 312 -4.30 -36.78 -18.47
C GLY A 312 -3.66 -35.40 -18.31
N ILE A 313 -4.22 -34.54 -17.46
CA ILE A 313 -3.68 -33.20 -17.21
C ILE A 313 -2.46 -33.30 -16.27
N LYS A 314 -1.40 -32.59 -16.64
CA LYS A 314 -0.12 -32.57 -15.89
C LYS A 314 0.10 -31.19 -15.30
N ALA A 315 0.67 -31.17 -14.08
CA ALA A 315 1.16 -29.91 -13.50
C ALA A 315 2.43 -29.42 -14.22
N ASP A 316 2.67 -28.13 -14.15
CA ASP A 316 3.94 -27.57 -14.56
C ASP A 316 5.04 -28.02 -13.59
N PRO A 317 6.23 -28.38 -14.10
CA PRO A 317 7.32 -28.93 -13.26
C PRO A 317 7.89 -27.92 -12.26
N GLU A 318 7.60 -26.64 -12.43
CA GLU A 318 7.96 -25.58 -11.50
C GLU A 318 7.17 -25.68 -10.18
N PHE A 319 5.96 -26.26 -10.20
CA PHE A 319 5.11 -26.38 -9.02
C PHE A 319 5.36 -27.66 -8.22
N THR A 320 5.32 -27.55 -6.89
CA THR A 320 5.50 -28.69 -5.98
C THR A 320 4.53 -28.62 -4.81
N GLY A 321 4.24 -29.76 -4.19
CA GLY A 321 3.38 -29.84 -3.01
C GLY A 321 1.97 -29.33 -3.25
N ILE A 322 1.50 -28.41 -2.42
CA ILE A 322 0.16 -27.83 -2.54
C ILE A 322 0.00 -27.02 -3.84
N ASP A 323 1.05 -26.37 -4.30
CA ASP A 323 1.00 -25.58 -5.54
C ASP A 323 0.87 -26.45 -6.79
N GLU A 324 1.44 -27.68 -6.78
CA GLU A 324 1.17 -28.70 -7.82
C GLU A 324 -0.33 -29.03 -7.88
N LEU A 325 -0.98 -29.22 -6.72
CA LEU A 325 -2.41 -29.51 -6.65
C LEU A 325 -3.25 -28.31 -7.10
N ASN A 326 -2.84 -27.10 -6.77
CA ASN A 326 -3.50 -25.87 -7.19
C ASN A 326 -3.40 -25.70 -8.71
N ASP A 327 -2.24 -25.93 -9.32
CA ASP A 327 -2.06 -25.87 -10.77
C ASP A 327 -2.92 -26.93 -11.48
N LEU A 328 -2.89 -28.19 -11.04
CA LEU A 328 -3.74 -29.25 -11.58
C LEU A 328 -5.22 -28.88 -11.48
N SER A 329 -5.64 -28.33 -10.33
CA SER A 329 -7.04 -27.93 -10.12
C SER A 329 -7.45 -26.80 -11.05
N LYS A 330 -6.58 -25.81 -11.26
CA LYS A 330 -6.79 -24.69 -12.17
C LYS A 330 -6.85 -25.16 -13.63
N LYS A 331 -5.92 -26.01 -14.05
CA LYS A 331 -5.89 -26.59 -15.40
C LYS A 331 -7.12 -27.48 -15.66
N TYR A 332 -7.54 -28.27 -14.67
CA TYR A 332 -8.75 -29.09 -14.79
C TYR A 332 -10.01 -28.23 -14.91
N TYR A 333 -10.11 -27.19 -14.10
CA TYR A 333 -11.22 -26.24 -14.23
C TYR A 333 -11.25 -25.60 -15.62
N ASN A 334 -10.11 -25.14 -16.10
CA ASN A 334 -9.98 -24.57 -17.45
C ASN A 334 -10.38 -25.58 -18.53
N HIS A 335 -9.93 -26.83 -18.39
CA HIS A 335 -10.33 -27.92 -19.29
C HIS A 335 -11.85 -28.14 -19.31
N LEU A 336 -12.51 -28.14 -18.15
CA LEU A 336 -13.95 -28.25 -18.07
C LEU A 336 -14.65 -27.07 -18.73
N VAL A 337 -14.18 -25.84 -18.54
CA VAL A 337 -14.71 -24.64 -19.19
C VAL A 337 -14.53 -24.72 -20.70
N ASP A 338 -13.35 -25.07 -21.18
CA ASP A 338 -13.02 -25.12 -22.60
C ASP A 338 -13.77 -26.25 -23.35
N THR A 339 -14.13 -27.31 -22.63
CA THR A 339 -14.84 -28.49 -23.21
C THR A 339 -16.34 -28.49 -23.00
N TYR A 340 -16.84 -27.68 -22.06
CA TYR A 340 -18.27 -27.59 -21.78
C TYR A 340 -19.01 -26.92 -22.94
N LYS A 341 -20.04 -27.58 -23.43
CA LYS A 341 -20.92 -27.06 -24.48
C LYS A 341 -22.33 -26.94 -23.91
N PRO A 342 -22.75 -25.77 -23.48
CA PRO A 342 -24.11 -25.58 -22.99
C PRO A 342 -25.11 -25.75 -24.13
N SER A 343 -26.31 -26.26 -23.83
CA SER A 343 -27.40 -26.26 -24.76
C SER A 343 -27.89 -24.83 -25.02
N ASP A 344 -28.54 -24.61 -26.17
CA ASP A 344 -29.11 -23.29 -26.50
C ASP A 344 -30.10 -22.80 -25.43
N ALA A 345 -30.93 -23.73 -24.90
CA ALA A 345 -31.86 -23.42 -23.82
C ALA A 345 -31.14 -22.94 -22.52
N GLN A 346 -30.03 -23.57 -22.17
CA GLN A 346 -29.22 -23.13 -21.00
C GLN A 346 -28.60 -21.77 -21.24
N MET A 347 -28.09 -21.51 -22.45
CA MET A 347 -27.53 -20.21 -22.83
C MET A 347 -28.60 -19.13 -22.79
N GLN A 348 -29.78 -19.39 -23.35
CA GLN A 348 -30.90 -18.45 -23.33
C GLN A 348 -31.38 -18.16 -21.90
N GLN A 349 -31.50 -19.19 -21.05
CA GLN A 349 -31.84 -19.01 -19.64
C GLN A 349 -30.80 -18.15 -18.92
N THR A 350 -29.52 -18.38 -19.19
CA THR A 350 -28.41 -17.60 -18.59
C THR A 350 -28.46 -16.14 -19.08
N TYR A 351 -28.74 -15.93 -20.37
CA TYR A 351 -28.89 -14.59 -20.93
C TYR A 351 -30.03 -13.84 -20.26
N GLU A 352 -31.23 -14.43 -20.18
CA GLU A 352 -32.39 -13.76 -19.58
C GLU A 352 -32.17 -13.44 -18.10
N ALA A 353 -31.52 -14.33 -17.34
CA ALA A 353 -31.20 -14.12 -15.95
C ALA A 353 -30.14 -13.03 -15.73
N ASN A 354 -29.32 -12.71 -16.74
CA ASN A 354 -28.19 -11.78 -16.65
C ASN A 354 -28.20 -10.71 -17.74
N LYS A 355 -29.36 -10.46 -18.36
CA LYS A 355 -29.55 -9.62 -19.54
C LYS A 355 -28.86 -8.26 -19.44
N GLU A 356 -28.94 -7.60 -18.29
CA GLU A 356 -28.30 -6.30 -18.06
C GLU A 356 -26.78 -6.35 -18.16
N ASN A 357 -26.16 -7.49 -17.83
CA ASN A 357 -24.70 -7.66 -17.87
C ASN A 357 -24.16 -7.76 -19.31
N TYR A 358 -25.00 -8.10 -20.27
CA TYR A 358 -24.63 -8.16 -21.68
C TYR A 358 -24.81 -6.83 -22.40
N ASN A 359 -25.62 -5.92 -21.85
CA ASN A 359 -25.85 -4.62 -22.44
C ASN A 359 -24.57 -3.80 -22.51
N ILE A 360 -24.41 -3.10 -23.63
CA ILE A 360 -23.35 -2.09 -23.77
C ILE A 360 -23.79 -0.88 -22.93
N GLN A 361 -23.09 -0.64 -21.84
CA GLN A 361 -23.40 0.49 -20.97
C GLN A 361 -22.99 1.81 -21.63
N HIS A 362 -23.81 2.85 -21.42
CA HIS A 362 -23.41 4.20 -21.78
C HIS A 362 -22.08 4.52 -21.10
N SER A 363 -21.08 4.83 -21.89
CA SER A 363 -19.72 5.10 -21.40
C SER A 363 -18.99 6.09 -22.28
N ILE A 364 -18.01 6.75 -21.72
CA ILE A 364 -17.19 7.73 -22.40
C ILE A 364 -15.71 7.44 -22.20
N ALA A 365 -14.90 7.84 -23.18
CA ALA A 365 -13.47 8.04 -23.03
C ALA A 365 -13.19 9.52 -22.87
N GLY A 366 -12.08 9.87 -22.23
CA GLY A 366 -11.74 11.27 -22.02
C GLY A 366 -10.41 11.48 -21.31
N ALA A 367 -10.19 12.74 -20.94
CA ALA A 367 -9.05 13.13 -20.14
C ALA A 367 -9.45 14.22 -19.13
N VAL A 368 -8.66 14.33 -18.08
CA VAL A 368 -8.77 15.36 -17.04
C VAL A 368 -7.40 15.93 -16.72
N VAL A 369 -7.34 17.24 -16.49
CA VAL A 369 -6.15 17.94 -15.98
C VAL A 369 -6.58 19.00 -14.99
N GLY A 370 -5.81 19.18 -13.91
CA GLY A 370 -6.08 20.20 -12.91
C GLY A 370 -5.30 20.01 -11.63
N ASP A 371 -5.67 20.80 -10.65
CA ASP A 371 -5.08 20.71 -9.31
C ASP A 371 -6.15 20.82 -8.23
N VAL A 372 -5.87 20.16 -7.10
CA VAL A 372 -6.52 20.46 -5.83
C VAL A 372 -5.96 21.77 -5.27
N TYR A 373 -6.80 22.53 -4.57
CA TYR A 373 -6.36 23.76 -3.93
C TYR A 373 -5.39 23.44 -2.78
N LYS A 374 -4.17 23.93 -2.90
CA LYS A 374 -3.13 23.79 -1.88
C LYS A 374 -2.60 25.16 -1.49
N ALA A 375 -2.40 25.37 -0.19
CA ALA A 375 -1.75 26.58 0.28
C ALA A 375 -0.33 26.69 -0.32
N GLY A 376 -0.03 27.85 -0.88
CA GLY A 376 1.25 28.16 -1.48
C GLY A 376 2.00 29.24 -0.72
N LYS A 377 3.09 29.75 -1.29
CA LYS A 377 3.91 30.81 -0.66
C LYS A 377 3.13 32.07 -0.30
N ALA A 378 2.16 32.46 -1.13
CA ALA A 378 1.31 33.62 -0.83
C ALA A 378 0.45 33.40 0.42
N ASP A 379 -0.09 32.20 0.57
CA ASP A 379 -0.90 31.83 1.76
C ASP A 379 -0.03 31.71 3.01
N GLU A 380 1.22 31.22 2.87
CA GLU A 380 2.23 31.22 3.94
C GLU A 380 2.51 32.64 4.44
N GLU A 381 2.67 33.62 3.55
CA GLU A 381 2.91 35.02 3.92
C GLU A 381 1.69 35.63 4.63
N VAL A 382 0.47 35.26 4.24
CA VAL A 382 -0.76 35.68 4.93
C VAL A 382 -0.77 35.12 6.36
N ALA A 383 -0.49 33.82 6.51
CA ALA A 383 -0.43 33.16 7.82
C ALA A 383 0.67 33.76 8.71
N LYS A 384 1.83 34.04 8.13
CA LYS A 384 2.95 34.68 8.83
C LYS A 384 2.60 36.08 9.32
N LYS A 385 2.01 36.93 8.49
CA LYS A 385 1.55 38.27 8.89
C LYS A 385 0.53 38.20 10.02
N LYS A 386 -0.43 37.27 9.94
CA LYS A 386 -1.40 37.03 11.02
C LYS A 386 -0.70 36.66 12.32
N ALA A 387 0.30 35.75 12.26
CA ALA A 387 1.07 35.39 13.45
C ALA A 387 1.88 36.58 14.00
N GLU A 388 2.46 37.44 13.14
CA GLU A 388 3.19 38.66 13.53
C GLU A 388 2.27 39.68 14.22
N GLU A 389 1.05 39.86 13.73
CA GLU A 389 0.05 40.74 14.35
C GLU A 389 -0.36 40.23 15.72
N ILE A 390 -0.60 38.93 15.85
CA ILE A 390 -0.95 38.31 17.13
C ILE A 390 0.22 38.49 18.12
N LEU A 391 1.46 38.20 17.70
CA LEU A 391 2.64 38.31 18.56
C LEU A 391 2.80 39.73 19.17
N LYS A 392 2.53 40.77 18.42
CA LYS A 392 2.61 42.17 18.89
C LYS A 392 1.71 42.46 20.08
N THR A 393 0.60 41.72 20.24
CA THR A 393 -0.40 41.91 21.29
C THR A 393 -0.29 40.94 22.46
N LEU A 394 0.64 39.97 22.35
CA LEU A 394 0.78 38.89 23.34
C LEU A 394 1.56 39.31 24.56
N THR A 395 1.05 38.88 25.70
CA THR A 395 1.74 38.90 26.99
C THR A 395 1.57 37.52 27.66
N PRO A 396 2.43 37.15 28.63
CA PRO A 396 2.22 35.90 29.37
C PRO A 396 0.83 35.78 30.01
N GLN A 397 0.24 36.93 30.44
CA GLN A 397 -1.06 36.98 31.11
C GLN A 397 -2.23 36.73 30.16
N ASN A 398 -2.16 37.20 28.93
CA ASN A 398 -3.25 37.05 27.96
C ASN A 398 -3.06 35.87 27.01
N PHE A 399 -1.94 35.14 27.09
CA PHE A 399 -1.56 34.09 26.14
C PHE A 399 -2.64 33.03 25.99
N ALA A 400 -3.15 32.49 27.10
CA ALA A 400 -4.17 31.45 27.09
C ALA A 400 -5.49 31.90 26.43
N ALA A 401 -5.90 33.15 26.70
CA ALA A 401 -7.08 33.73 26.07
C ALA A 401 -6.90 33.91 24.55
N LYS A 402 -5.72 34.42 24.14
CA LYS A 402 -5.36 34.60 22.74
C LYS A 402 -5.16 33.26 22.02
N ALA A 403 -4.67 32.24 22.69
CA ALA A 403 -4.58 30.88 22.12
C ALA A 403 -5.97 30.31 21.84
N LYS A 404 -6.94 30.48 22.74
CA LYS A 404 -8.33 30.06 22.49
C LYS A 404 -8.98 30.82 21.34
N GLU A 405 -8.62 32.08 21.14
CA GLU A 405 -9.18 32.95 20.10
C GLU A 405 -8.58 32.70 18.73
N PHE A 406 -7.26 32.49 18.65
CA PHE A 406 -6.52 32.50 17.38
C PHE A 406 -5.83 31.21 16.99
N SER A 407 -5.54 30.30 17.96
CA SER A 407 -4.83 29.09 17.64
C SER A 407 -5.68 28.15 16.79
N GLU A 408 -5.08 27.65 15.72
CA GLU A 408 -5.67 26.69 14.81
C GLU A 408 -5.22 25.25 15.12
N ASP A 409 -4.53 25.04 16.27
CA ASP A 409 -4.17 23.71 16.73
C ASP A 409 -5.37 23.01 17.39
N PRO A 410 -5.93 21.93 16.79
CA PRO A 410 -7.12 21.26 17.31
C PRO A 410 -6.88 20.57 18.67
N GLY A 411 -5.62 20.27 19.00
CA GLY A 411 -5.26 19.56 20.23
C GLY A 411 -5.16 20.45 21.44
N SER A 412 -4.76 21.73 21.30
CA SER A 412 -4.45 22.60 22.44
C SER A 412 -5.22 23.91 22.45
N ALA A 413 -5.79 24.38 21.34
CA ALA A 413 -6.45 25.69 21.26
C ALA A 413 -7.53 25.89 22.35
N ALA A 414 -8.42 24.92 22.53
CA ALA A 414 -9.50 24.97 23.53
C ALA A 414 -8.95 25.05 24.99
N ASN A 415 -7.73 24.50 25.20
CA ASN A 415 -7.03 24.51 26.50
C ASN A 415 -6.06 25.69 26.65
N GLY A 416 -6.25 26.79 25.90
CA GLY A 416 -5.38 27.97 25.95
C GLY A 416 -3.98 27.71 25.39
N GLY A 417 -3.87 26.79 24.44
CA GLY A 417 -2.63 26.42 23.80
C GLY A 417 -1.72 25.49 24.62
N SER A 418 -2.14 25.03 25.80
CA SER A 418 -1.34 24.20 26.69
C SER A 418 -1.11 22.81 26.11
N LEU A 419 0.14 22.37 26.08
CA LEU A 419 0.52 21.01 25.66
C LEU A 419 0.65 20.04 26.84
N GLY A 420 0.42 20.48 28.08
CA GLY A 420 0.48 19.66 29.29
C GLY A 420 1.33 20.30 30.39
N GLU A 421 1.34 19.68 31.58
CA GLU A 421 2.08 20.18 32.75
C GLU A 421 3.60 20.03 32.58
N GLU A 422 4.05 18.94 32.00
CA GLU A 422 5.45 18.70 31.62
C GLU A 422 5.47 17.79 30.39
N ILE A 423 5.92 18.33 29.28
CA ILE A 423 5.96 17.59 28.00
C ILE A 423 7.39 17.16 27.66
N ASP A 424 7.51 16.04 26.98
CA ASP A 424 8.76 15.57 26.39
C ASP A 424 8.95 16.24 25.02
N LEU A 425 9.92 17.15 24.94
CA LEU A 425 10.24 17.90 23.72
C LEU A 425 10.72 16.99 22.59
N THR A 426 11.22 15.78 22.89
CA THR A 426 11.66 14.85 21.86
C THR A 426 10.51 14.31 21.00
N GLN A 427 9.25 14.51 21.43
CA GLN A 427 8.04 14.14 20.70
C GLN A 427 7.58 15.22 19.70
N LEU A 428 8.21 16.38 19.69
CA LEU A 428 7.81 17.52 18.90
C LEU A 428 8.74 17.72 17.69
N VAL A 429 8.24 18.45 16.68
CA VAL A 429 9.05 18.75 15.49
C VAL A 429 10.29 19.58 15.85
N PRO A 430 11.42 19.35 15.16
CA PRO A 430 12.71 19.94 15.50
C PRO A 430 12.68 21.47 15.61
N GLU A 431 11.97 22.13 14.73
CA GLU A 431 11.86 23.59 14.71
C GLU A 431 11.16 24.12 15.96
N PHE A 432 10.11 23.43 16.43
CA PHE A 432 9.41 23.77 17.66
C PHE A 432 10.32 23.59 18.87
N VAL A 433 11.04 22.47 18.93
CA VAL A 433 12.00 22.17 19.99
C VAL A 433 13.10 23.23 20.06
N ALA A 434 13.68 23.60 18.91
CA ALA A 434 14.67 24.68 18.81
C ALA A 434 14.09 26.00 19.35
N GLY A 435 12.86 26.31 19.03
CA GLY A 435 12.14 27.48 19.53
C GLY A 435 11.96 27.49 21.05
N VAL A 436 11.58 26.35 21.65
CA VAL A 436 11.48 26.20 23.11
C VAL A 436 12.84 26.36 23.75
N LYS A 437 13.88 25.74 23.22
CA LYS A 437 15.26 25.81 23.78
C LYS A 437 15.81 27.25 23.72
N ALA A 438 15.58 27.98 22.63
CA ALA A 438 16.03 29.35 22.42
C ALA A 438 15.23 30.41 23.22
N THR A 439 14.04 30.08 23.73
CA THR A 439 13.22 31.00 24.49
C THR A 439 13.44 30.85 25.98
N GLU A 440 13.64 31.97 26.69
CA GLU A 440 13.81 31.97 28.14
C GLU A 440 12.53 31.58 28.89
N LYS A 441 12.68 30.99 30.06
CA LYS A 441 11.56 30.72 30.98
C LYS A 441 10.75 31.98 31.25
N GLY A 442 9.43 31.88 31.18
CA GLY A 442 8.49 32.99 31.42
C GLY A 442 8.36 33.93 30.21
N LYS A 443 8.99 33.63 29.08
CA LYS A 443 8.95 34.46 27.87
C LYS A 443 8.19 33.78 26.71
N ILE A 444 7.79 34.63 25.78
CA ILE A 444 7.14 34.24 24.51
C ILE A 444 8.21 34.23 23.41
N SER A 445 8.21 33.20 22.57
CA SER A 445 9.16 33.04 21.47
C SER A 445 8.98 34.05 20.36
N LYS A 446 9.98 34.16 19.48
CA LYS A 446 9.77 34.65 18.12
C LYS A 446 8.86 33.67 17.37
N ILE A 447 8.39 34.09 16.20
CA ILE A 447 7.63 33.18 15.31
C ILE A 447 8.56 32.07 14.82
N ILE A 448 8.08 30.83 14.91
CA ILE A 448 8.79 29.62 14.49
C ILE A 448 7.98 28.98 13.37
N LYS A 449 8.60 28.78 12.21
CA LYS A 449 8.01 28.06 11.08
C LYS A 449 8.29 26.56 11.21
N SER A 450 7.27 25.74 11.08
CA SER A 450 7.35 24.29 10.91
C SER A 450 6.54 23.84 9.69
N GLN A 451 6.51 22.53 9.43
CA GLN A 451 5.63 21.95 8.41
C GLN A 451 4.14 22.18 8.67
N PHE A 452 3.72 22.46 9.91
CA PHE A 452 2.32 22.72 10.28
C PHE A 452 1.91 24.17 10.11
N GLY A 453 2.86 25.10 10.03
CA GLY A 453 2.62 26.53 9.95
C GLY A 453 3.53 27.34 10.87
N TYR A 454 2.97 28.43 11.41
CA TYR A 454 3.70 29.41 12.23
C TYR A 454 3.29 29.28 13.69
N HIS A 455 4.26 28.96 14.55
CA HIS A 455 4.07 28.81 15.98
C HIS A 455 4.55 30.05 16.74
N ILE A 456 3.82 30.43 17.76
CA ILE A 456 4.24 31.34 18.83
C ILE A 456 4.19 30.52 20.11
N ILE A 457 5.30 30.41 20.83
CA ILE A 457 5.42 29.53 22.00
C ILE A 457 5.60 30.35 23.26
N TYR A 458 4.84 30.08 24.29
CA TYR A 458 5.05 30.59 25.63
C TYR A 458 5.71 29.49 26.48
N VAL A 459 6.95 29.71 26.90
CA VAL A 459 7.72 28.77 27.72
C VAL A 459 7.48 29.12 29.21
N GLN A 460 6.54 28.41 29.84
CA GLN A 460 6.19 28.65 31.24
C GLN A 460 7.28 28.17 32.21
N SER A 461 7.82 26.96 31.95
CA SER A 461 8.96 26.43 32.71
C SER A 461 9.80 25.47 31.87
N LYS A 462 11.08 25.35 32.25
CA LYS A 462 11.99 24.30 31.74
C LYS A 462 12.40 23.45 32.95
N ASN A 463 12.50 22.13 32.73
CA ASN A 463 12.96 21.24 33.80
C ASN A 463 14.48 21.41 33.97
N PRO A 464 14.96 21.76 35.17
CA PRO A 464 16.38 22.00 35.40
C PRO A 464 17.25 20.71 35.37
N SER A 465 16.60 19.56 35.53
CA SER A 465 17.28 18.25 35.56
C SER A 465 17.18 17.50 34.23
N ASP A 466 16.30 17.95 33.30
CA ASP A 466 16.13 17.32 31.99
C ASP A 466 15.79 18.40 30.93
N GLU A 467 16.78 18.75 30.12
CA GLU A 467 16.63 19.78 29.07
C GLU A 467 15.59 19.46 28.00
N ASN A 468 15.12 18.21 27.94
CA ASN A 468 14.11 17.77 27.02
C ASN A 468 12.71 17.83 27.61
N LYS A 469 12.53 18.38 28.80
CA LYS A 469 11.22 18.56 29.43
C LYS A 469 10.92 20.00 29.72
N ALA A 470 9.72 20.43 29.39
CA ALA A 470 9.25 21.78 29.61
C ALA A 470 7.70 21.83 29.74
N LYS A 471 7.22 22.90 30.42
CA LYS A 471 5.80 23.30 30.37
C LYS A 471 5.70 24.44 29.36
N VAL A 472 4.93 24.20 28.29
CA VAL A 472 4.76 25.19 27.23
C VAL A 472 3.30 25.28 26.78
N SER A 473 2.93 26.45 26.29
CA SER A 473 1.72 26.66 25.52
C SER A 473 2.09 27.24 24.17
N HIS A 474 1.29 26.98 23.14
CA HIS A 474 1.53 27.55 21.83
C HIS A 474 0.27 28.06 21.13
N ILE A 475 0.47 28.96 20.18
CA ILE A 475 -0.51 29.38 19.17
C ILE A 475 0.04 28.91 17.84
N LEU A 476 -0.76 28.16 17.08
CA LEU A 476 -0.48 27.73 15.74
C LEU A 476 -1.35 28.49 14.74
N ILE A 477 -0.74 29.07 13.72
CA ILE A 477 -1.41 29.67 12.57
C ILE A 477 -1.03 28.87 11.33
N MET A 478 -1.99 28.18 10.75
CA MET A 478 -1.79 27.35 9.57
C MET A 478 -1.98 28.15 8.29
N PRO A 479 -1.14 27.99 7.26
CA PRO A 479 -1.41 28.51 5.94
C PRO A 479 -2.72 27.90 5.39
N LYS A 480 -3.70 28.72 5.09
CA LYS A 480 -4.96 28.31 4.47
C LYS A 480 -5.03 28.84 3.05
N VAL A 481 -5.58 28.03 2.15
CA VAL A 481 -5.81 28.45 0.77
C VAL A 481 -6.69 29.70 0.75
N THR A 482 -6.16 30.78 0.22
CA THR A 482 -6.89 32.03 0.06
C THR A 482 -7.68 32.06 -1.25
N ASP A 483 -8.66 32.96 -1.37
CA ASP A 483 -9.38 33.17 -2.64
C ASP A 483 -8.46 33.65 -3.75
N ALA A 484 -7.36 34.33 -3.43
CA ALA A 484 -6.35 34.74 -4.39
C ALA A 484 -5.64 33.49 -5.00
N THR A 485 -5.26 32.52 -4.16
CA THR A 485 -4.64 31.26 -4.61
C THR A 485 -5.61 30.43 -5.45
N LYS A 486 -6.90 30.34 -5.04
CA LYS A 486 -7.92 29.68 -5.86
C LYS A 486 -8.09 30.35 -7.21
N LYS A 487 -8.17 31.68 -7.26
CA LYS A 487 -8.33 32.46 -8.47
C LYS A 487 -7.10 32.35 -9.41
N ASP A 488 -5.89 32.26 -8.85
CA ASP A 488 -4.68 32.04 -9.65
C ASP A 488 -4.75 30.70 -10.40
N LEU A 489 -5.10 29.61 -9.71
CA LEU A 489 -5.28 28.30 -10.33
C LEU A 489 -6.38 28.33 -11.40
N GLU A 490 -7.53 28.93 -11.10
CA GLU A 490 -8.62 29.08 -12.05
C GLU A 490 -8.16 29.84 -13.31
N THR A 491 -7.41 30.93 -13.15
CA THR A 491 -6.90 31.73 -14.25
C THR A 491 -5.91 30.97 -15.12
N ARG A 492 -5.00 30.22 -14.51
CA ARG A 492 -4.04 29.38 -15.24
C ARG A 492 -4.75 28.30 -16.06
N LEU A 493 -5.73 27.62 -15.48
CA LEU A 493 -6.48 26.58 -16.18
C LEU A 493 -7.43 27.16 -17.23
N GLN A 494 -8.03 28.33 -17.01
CA GLN A 494 -8.81 29.03 -18.04
C GLN A 494 -7.93 29.44 -19.24
N THR A 495 -6.72 29.87 -18.99
CA THR A 495 -5.74 30.13 -20.05
C THR A 495 -5.43 28.87 -20.86
N LEU A 496 -5.15 27.75 -20.15
CA LEU A 496 -4.94 26.44 -20.78
C LEU A 496 -6.17 25.99 -21.59
N MET A 497 -7.38 26.21 -21.06
CA MET A 497 -8.63 25.91 -21.77
C MET A 497 -8.73 26.68 -23.09
N GLY A 498 -8.34 27.96 -23.10
CA GLY A 498 -8.27 28.78 -24.31
C GLY A 498 -7.26 28.22 -25.32
N GLU A 499 -6.09 27.77 -24.88
CA GLU A 499 -5.06 27.16 -25.73
C GLU A 499 -5.53 25.80 -26.31
N LEU A 500 -6.20 24.97 -25.50
CA LEU A 500 -6.79 23.70 -25.94
C LEU A 500 -7.91 23.92 -26.98
N ASN A 501 -8.82 24.85 -26.73
CA ASN A 501 -9.92 25.18 -27.63
C ASN A 501 -9.43 25.77 -28.95
N SER A 502 -8.36 26.57 -28.93
CA SER A 502 -7.74 27.11 -30.15
C SER A 502 -6.78 26.13 -30.85
N LYS A 503 -6.64 24.90 -30.32
CA LYS A 503 -5.72 23.87 -30.82
C LYS A 503 -4.24 24.29 -30.82
N LYS A 504 -3.89 25.29 -30.05
CA LYS A 504 -2.49 25.72 -29.85
C LYS A 504 -1.72 24.66 -29.06
N VAL A 505 -2.42 23.93 -28.20
CA VAL A 505 -1.94 22.81 -27.37
C VAL A 505 -2.93 21.65 -27.50
N THR A 506 -2.43 20.41 -27.46
CA THR A 506 -3.26 19.21 -27.46
C THR A 506 -3.36 18.61 -26.07
N TRP A 507 -4.42 17.84 -25.80
CA TRP A 507 -4.58 17.09 -24.55
C TRP A 507 -3.44 16.09 -24.30
N ASP A 508 -2.91 15.49 -25.37
CA ASP A 508 -1.75 14.60 -25.27
C ASP A 508 -0.50 15.33 -24.79
N GLN A 509 -0.23 16.53 -25.35
CA GLN A 509 0.89 17.37 -24.90
C GLN A 509 0.73 17.78 -23.43
N VAL A 510 -0.48 18.11 -22.98
CA VAL A 510 -0.73 18.46 -21.57
C VAL A 510 -0.46 17.28 -20.65
N ASN A 511 -0.87 16.07 -21.05
CA ASN A 511 -0.70 14.88 -20.24
C ASN A 511 0.75 14.35 -20.20
N THR A 512 1.52 14.55 -21.26
CA THR A 512 2.86 13.95 -21.41
C THR A 512 4.03 14.90 -21.13
N GLN A 513 3.83 16.23 -21.28
CA GLN A 513 4.93 17.21 -21.11
C GLN A 513 5.03 17.72 -19.66
N ASP A 514 6.24 17.75 -19.13
CA ASP A 514 6.54 18.17 -17.75
C ASP A 514 6.23 19.63 -17.46
N LYS A 515 6.26 20.50 -18.50
CA LYS A 515 5.91 21.92 -18.32
C LYS A 515 4.50 22.15 -17.82
N TYR A 516 3.58 21.19 -18.03
CA TYR A 516 2.22 21.21 -17.49
C TYR A 516 2.22 20.45 -16.16
N ASN A 517 2.78 21.07 -15.14
CA ASN A 517 2.95 20.48 -13.81
C ASN A 517 1.66 20.62 -12.97
N TYR A 518 0.62 19.85 -13.35
CA TYR A 518 -0.62 19.71 -12.58
C TYR A 518 -0.61 18.38 -11.82
N SER A 519 -1.21 18.34 -10.65
CA SER A 519 -1.26 17.14 -9.79
C SER A 519 -2.21 16.08 -10.34
N VAL A 520 -3.19 16.47 -11.14
CA VAL A 520 -4.10 15.58 -11.84
C VAL A 520 -3.84 15.72 -13.34
N LYS A 521 -3.39 14.63 -13.95
CA LYS A 521 -3.21 14.46 -15.40
C LYS A 521 -3.57 13.03 -15.75
N GLU A 522 -4.83 12.79 -16.08
CA GLU A 522 -5.35 11.45 -16.26
C GLU A 522 -6.05 11.29 -17.61
N GLN A 523 -5.89 10.12 -18.22
CA GLN A 523 -6.64 9.70 -19.40
C GLN A 523 -7.40 8.42 -19.07
N PHE A 524 -8.62 8.30 -19.56
CA PHE A 524 -9.45 7.13 -19.37
C PHE A 524 -10.11 6.68 -20.67
N LYS A 525 -10.14 5.37 -20.86
CA LYS A 525 -10.70 4.74 -22.07
C LYS A 525 -12.18 4.42 -21.93
N LYS A 526 -12.68 4.20 -20.72
CA LYS A 526 -14.07 3.81 -20.48
C LYS A 526 -14.47 4.12 -19.03
N ILE A 527 -15.34 5.08 -18.84
CA ILE A 527 -16.05 5.29 -17.57
C ILE A 527 -17.56 5.34 -17.84
N THR A 528 -18.35 4.90 -16.86
CA THR A 528 -19.82 4.99 -16.88
C THR A 528 -20.29 6.06 -15.91
N GLU A 529 -21.55 6.47 -15.99
CA GLU A 529 -22.15 7.47 -15.08
C GLU A 529 -22.10 7.08 -13.58
N LYS A 530 -21.83 5.81 -13.28
CA LYS A 530 -21.68 5.30 -11.91
C LYS A 530 -20.22 5.15 -11.47
N ALA A 531 -19.28 5.51 -12.31
CA ALA A 531 -17.85 5.40 -12.02
C ALA A 531 -17.27 6.73 -11.57
N ALA A 532 -16.23 6.66 -10.73
CA ALA A 532 -15.43 7.83 -10.39
C ALA A 532 -14.64 8.33 -11.62
N ILE A 533 -14.50 9.64 -11.76
CA ILE A 533 -13.62 10.26 -12.75
C ILE A 533 -12.18 10.13 -12.21
N PRO A 534 -11.23 9.56 -12.97
CA PRO A 534 -9.84 9.48 -12.55
C PRO A 534 -9.29 10.85 -12.13
N GLY A 535 -8.62 10.90 -10.98
CA GLY A 535 -8.05 12.12 -10.42
C GLY A 535 -9.01 13.10 -9.72
N ILE A 536 -10.33 12.97 -9.95
CA ILE A 536 -11.36 13.81 -9.26
C ILE A 536 -12.11 12.99 -8.20
N GLY A 537 -12.35 11.70 -8.47
CA GLY A 537 -13.21 10.88 -7.63
C GLY A 537 -14.66 10.82 -8.13
N TYR A 538 -15.57 10.40 -7.25
CA TYR A 538 -17.00 10.38 -7.55
C TYR A 538 -17.63 11.73 -7.20
N ASP A 539 -17.96 12.49 -8.23
CA ASP A 539 -18.71 13.73 -8.11
C ASP A 539 -19.83 13.73 -9.15
N ALA A 540 -21.07 13.78 -8.68
CA ALA A 540 -22.27 13.64 -9.52
C ALA A 540 -22.40 14.80 -10.53
N GLU A 541 -21.99 16.02 -10.15
CA GLU A 541 -22.10 17.18 -11.03
C GLU A 541 -20.99 17.17 -12.09
N ALA A 542 -19.76 16.79 -11.71
CA ALA A 542 -18.66 16.60 -12.67
C ALA A 542 -19.01 15.52 -13.70
N ILE A 543 -19.56 14.38 -13.25
CA ILE A 543 -20.00 13.28 -14.12
C ILE A 543 -21.08 13.79 -15.08
N LYS A 544 -22.11 14.44 -14.56
CA LYS A 544 -23.21 14.98 -15.38
C LYS A 544 -22.70 15.96 -16.44
N GLN A 545 -21.83 16.89 -16.08
CA GLN A 545 -21.24 17.86 -17.02
C GLN A 545 -20.40 17.17 -18.07
N LEU A 546 -19.56 16.20 -17.68
CA LEU A 546 -18.67 15.51 -18.61
C LEU A 546 -19.47 14.62 -19.58
N PHE A 547 -20.47 13.89 -19.11
CA PHE A 547 -21.36 13.09 -19.99
C PHE A 547 -22.20 13.99 -20.91
N GLY A 548 -22.66 15.15 -20.44
CA GLY A 548 -23.42 16.10 -21.24
C GLY A 548 -22.59 16.90 -22.26
N ALA A 549 -21.26 16.95 -22.13
CA ALA A 549 -20.40 17.66 -23.04
C ALA A 549 -20.39 17.01 -24.44
N LYS A 550 -20.15 17.81 -25.50
CA LYS A 550 -19.92 17.27 -26.86
C LYS A 550 -18.54 16.61 -26.94
N VAL A 551 -18.41 15.58 -27.77
CA VAL A 551 -17.11 14.96 -28.06
C VAL A 551 -16.13 16.03 -28.59
N GLY A 552 -14.95 16.11 -27.98
CA GLY A 552 -13.93 17.12 -28.27
C GLY A 552 -14.10 18.45 -27.56
N GLN A 553 -15.20 18.66 -26.84
CA GLN A 553 -15.43 19.89 -26.07
C GLN A 553 -14.66 19.84 -24.74
N THR A 554 -13.79 20.81 -24.51
CA THR A 554 -13.18 21.04 -23.20
C THR A 554 -14.17 21.79 -22.32
N ILE A 555 -14.40 21.27 -21.13
CA ILE A 555 -15.22 21.90 -20.08
C ILE A 555 -14.38 22.14 -18.83
N SER A 556 -14.79 23.08 -17.99
CA SER A 556 -14.18 23.29 -16.69
C SER A 556 -15.11 22.81 -15.57
N PHE A 557 -14.53 22.25 -14.53
CA PHE A 557 -15.23 21.86 -13.33
C PHE A 557 -14.55 22.44 -12.10
N LYS A 558 -15.35 23.06 -11.24
CA LYS A 558 -14.92 23.64 -9.97
C LYS A 558 -15.59 22.92 -8.82
N SER A 559 -14.79 22.40 -7.90
CA SER A 559 -15.26 21.85 -6.62
C SER A 559 -14.75 22.70 -5.46
N GLU A 560 -15.13 22.32 -4.23
CA GLU A 560 -14.54 22.90 -3.02
C GLU A 560 -13.05 22.58 -2.89
N GLU A 561 -12.62 21.46 -3.45
CA GLU A 561 -11.26 20.92 -3.32
C GLU A 561 -10.32 21.34 -4.43
N GLY A 562 -10.82 21.74 -5.62
CA GLY A 562 -9.95 22.02 -6.76
C GLY A 562 -10.66 22.59 -7.99
N TYR A 563 -9.84 22.85 -9.04
CA TYR A 563 -10.32 23.27 -10.35
C TYR A 563 -9.71 22.39 -11.44
N PHE A 564 -10.55 21.94 -12.37
CA PHE A 564 -10.19 20.91 -13.36
C PHE A 564 -10.73 21.28 -14.74
N LEU A 565 -9.99 20.90 -15.77
CA LEU A 565 -10.48 20.82 -17.14
C LEU A 565 -10.72 19.37 -17.51
N MET A 566 -11.79 19.11 -18.22
CA MET A 566 -12.18 17.78 -18.68
C MET A 566 -12.55 17.80 -20.16
N VAL A 567 -12.32 16.67 -20.85
CA VAL A 567 -12.75 16.49 -22.23
C VAL A 567 -13.32 15.09 -22.41
N LYS A 568 -14.44 15.00 -23.11
CA LYS A 568 -14.96 13.74 -23.65
C LYS A 568 -14.36 13.52 -25.03
N THR A 569 -13.55 12.48 -25.21
CA THR A 569 -12.89 12.18 -26.49
C THR A 569 -13.66 11.17 -27.33
N ALA A 570 -14.46 10.31 -26.70
CA ALA A 570 -15.35 9.37 -27.37
C ALA A 570 -16.56 9.07 -26.49
N GLU A 571 -17.62 8.60 -27.12
CA GLU A 571 -18.85 8.21 -26.45
C GLU A 571 -19.39 6.92 -27.04
N THR A 572 -19.74 5.99 -26.17
CA THR A 572 -20.44 4.75 -26.51
C THR A 572 -21.82 4.80 -25.89
N PRO A 573 -22.90 5.00 -26.69
CA PRO A 573 -24.24 5.08 -26.15
C PRO A 573 -24.69 3.73 -25.58
N PHE A 574 -25.66 3.76 -24.66
CA PHE A 574 -26.30 2.54 -24.19
C PHE A 574 -26.93 1.78 -25.37
N ARG A 575 -26.69 0.47 -25.41
CA ARG A 575 -27.34 -0.43 -26.36
C ARG A 575 -27.67 -1.77 -25.69
N ALA A 576 -28.93 -2.14 -25.75
CA ALA A 576 -29.35 -3.49 -25.39
C ALA A 576 -28.75 -4.49 -26.39
N VAL A 577 -28.19 -5.56 -25.89
CA VAL A 577 -27.62 -6.65 -26.69
C VAL A 577 -28.61 -7.78 -26.73
N SER A 578 -28.94 -8.26 -27.92
CA SER A 578 -29.87 -9.39 -28.11
C SER A 578 -29.22 -10.72 -27.69
N TYR A 579 -30.07 -11.75 -27.45
CA TYR A 579 -29.56 -13.10 -27.19
C TYR A 579 -28.64 -13.59 -28.32
N ALA A 580 -29.02 -13.37 -29.56
CA ALA A 580 -28.23 -13.79 -30.73
C ALA A 580 -26.83 -13.18 -30.74
N GLU A 581 -26.70 -11.90 -30.36
CA GLU A 581 -25.40 -11.21 -30.24
C GLU A 581 -24.63 -11.63 -28.97
N ALA A 582 -25.35 -11.96 -27.88
CA ALA A 582 -24.74 -12.34 -26.62
C ALA A 582 -24.28 -13.82 -26.58
N LYS A 583 -24.81 -14.63 -27.51
CA LYS A 583 -24.65 -16.09 -27.50
C LYS A 583 -23.20 -16.55 -27.47
N ASP A 584 -22.31 -15.85 -28.15
CA ASP A 584 -20.87 -16.18 -28.20
C ASP A 584 -20.09 -15.72 -26.96
N ARG A 585 -20.67 -14.80 -26.16
CA ARG A 585 -20.09 -14.30 -24.89
C ARG A 585 -20.42 -15.26 -23.74
#